data_ce23740c45da16c3f0ee13b8f7187ecd
#
_entry.id   ce23740c45da16c3f0ee13b8f7187ecd
#
_cell.length_a   1.000
_cell.length_b   1.000
_cell.length_c   1.000
_cell.angle_alpha   90.00
_cell.angle_beta   90.00
_cell.angle_gamma   90.00
#
_symmetry.space_group_name_H-M   'P 1'
#
loop_
_entity.id
_entity.type
_entity.pdbx_description
1 polymer ?
#
loop_
_entity_poly.entity_id
_entity_poly.type
_entity_poly.pdbx_seq_one_letter_code
_entity_poly.pdbx_strand_id
1 'polypeptide(L)' 'GTGLGNSGVPDFLCCVKGRFIAVEAKAGKGKTTALQEKNLREIREAGGVAMVINETNLATLAEWLTK' A
#
# COMPACT_ATOMS: atom_id res chain seq x y z
N GLY A 1 21.64 0.55 5.72
CA GLY A 1 20.96 0.94 5.62
C GLY A 1 20.72 1.14 4.78
N THR A 2 20.91 1.03 4.72
CA THR A 2 21.09 0.81 3.67
C THR A 2 19.93 0.93 2.78
N GLY A 3 19.37 1.83 2.42
CA GLY A 3 18.39 2.02 1.42
C GLY A 3 17.05 1.46 1.71
N LEU A 4 16.83 1.03 2.95
CA LEU A 4 15.57 0.45 3.27
C LEU A 4 14.42 1.39 3.06
N GLY A 5 14.62 2.64 3.34
CA GLY A 5 13.55 3.61 3.29
C GLY A 5 13.17 4.05 1.90
N ASN A 6 13.94 3.65 0.88
CA ASN A 6 13.66 4.17 -0.45
C ASN A 6 13.59 3.09 -1.51
N SER A 7 13.26 1.90 -1.11
CA SER A 7 13.24 0.76 -2.02
C SER A 7 11.84 0.30 -2.35
N GLY A 8 10.91 1.20 -2.52
CA GLY A 8 9.55 0.85 -2.90
C GLY A 8 8.68 0.34 -1.78
N VAL A 9 9.09 0.58 -0.54
CA VAL A 9 8.26 0.23 0.62
C VAL A 9 7.03 1.11 0.61
N PRO A 10 5.83 0.56 0.88
CA PRO A 10 4.62 1.37 0.94
C PRO A 10 4.71 2.49 1.97
N ASP A 11 4.01 3.58 1.70
CA ASP A 11 4.05 4.76 2.57
C ASP A 11 3.47 4.48 3.96
N PHE A 12 2.45 3.64 4.03
CA PHE A 12 1.78 3.35 5.29
C PHE A 12 1.58 1.86 5.43
N LEU A 13 1.82 1.37 6.64
CA LEU A 13 1.59 -0.03 7.01
C LEU A 13 0.73 -0.03 8.26
N CYS A 14 -0.33 -0.83 8.25
CA CYS A 14 -1.19 -0.93 9.43
C CYS A 14 -1.74 -2.34 9.57
N CYS A 15 -2.19 -2.66 10.76
CA CYS A 15 -2.82 -3.92 11.05
C CYS A 15 -4.17 -3.63 11.69
N VAL A 16 -5.24 -4.08 11.07
CA VAL A 16 -6.60 -3.81 11.55
C VAL A 16 -7.35 -5.12 11.66
N LYS A 17 -7.76 -5.46 12.85
CA LYS A 17 -8.51 -6.68 13.11
C LYS A 17 -7.82 -7.92 12.55
N GLY A 18 -6.51 -7.98 12.73
CA GLY A 18 -5.72 -9.11 12.27
C GLY A 18 -5.35 -9.07 10.79
N ARG A 19 -5.70 -8.01 10.08
CA ARG A 19 -5.36 -7.88 8.66
C ARG A 19 -4.22 -6.89 8.49
N PHE A 20 -3.20 -7.29 7.74
CA PHE A 20 -2.10 -6.42 7.40
C PHE A 20 -2.48 -5.63 6.15
N ILE A 21 -2.43 -4.31 6.26
CA ILE A 21 -2.84 -3.43 5.17
C ILE A 21 -1.69 -2.48 4.84
N ALA A 22 -1.27 -2.50 3.58
CA ALA A 22 -0.21 -1.63 3.09
C ALA A 22 -0.83 -0.64 2.11
N VAL A 23 -0.49 0.64 2.25
CA VAL A 23 -1.03 1.70 1.43
C VAL A 23 0.09 2.49 0.79
N GLU A 24 0.04 2.60 -0.53
CA GLU A 24 0.92 3.47 -1.29
C GLU A 24 0.12 4.68 -1.75
N ALA A 25 0.54 5.86 -1.35
CA ALA A 25 -0.18 7.08 -1.69
C ALA A 25 0.39 7.71 -2.96
N LYS A 26 -0.46 8.06 -3.90
CA LYS A 26 -0.07 8.76 -5.12
C LYS A 26 -1.01 9.94 -5.34
N ALA A 27 -0.48 11.00 -5.93
CA ALA A 27 -1.28 12.17 -6.23
C ALA A 27 -1.64 12.18 -7.72
N GLY A 28 -2.88 12.54 -8.01
CA GLY A 28 -3.33 12.70 -9.39
C GLY A 28 -3.10 11.47 -10.24
N LYS A 29 -2.37 11.64 -11.33
CA LYS A 29 -2.08 10.55 -12.25
C LYS A 29 -0.75 9.86 -11.97
N GLY A 30 -0.19 10.09 -10.80
CA GLY A 30 1.05 9.45 -10.41
C GLY A 30 0.94 7.94 -10.45
N LYS A 31 2.02 7.28 -10.88
CA LYS A 31 2.03 5.83 -11.01
C LYS A 31 3.08 5.23 -10.10
N THR A 32 2.85 3.98 -9.72
CA THR A 32 3.83 3.23 -8.93
C THR A 32 5.03 2.87 -9.79
N THR A 33 6.19 2.77 -9.15
CA THR A 33 7.38 2.26 -9.81
C THR A 33 7.31 0.74 -9.87
N ALA A 34 8.18 0.14 -10.68
CA ALA A 34 8.25 -1.31 -10.77
C ALA A 34 8.55 -1.94 -9.41
N LEU A 35 9.43 -1.33 -8.63
CA LEU A 35 9.78 -1.86 -7.32
C LEU A 35 8.62 -1.73 -6.34
N GLN A 36 7.88 -0.63 -6.40
CA GLN A 36 6.68 -0.48 -5.58
C GLN A 36 5.65 -1.55 -5.93
N GLU A 37 5.42 -1.80 -7.23
CA GLU A 37 4.50 -2.84 -7.66
C GLU A 37 4.93 -4.23 -7.19
N LYS A 38 6.23 -4.51 -7.25
CA LYS A 38 6.75 -5.78 -6.76
C LYS A 38 6.44 -5.96 -5.28
N ASN A 39 6.68 -4.93 -4.48
CA ASN A 39 6.46 -5.00 -3.04
C ASN A 39 4.97 -5.18 -2.71
N LEU A 40 4.10 -4.44 -3.39
CA LEU A 40 2.67 -4.58 -3.20
C LEU A 40 2.19 -5.99 -3.56
N ARG A 41 2.71 -6.53 -4.65
CA ARG A 41 2.35 -7.89 -5.08
C ARG A 41 2.79 -8.92 -4.04
N GLU A 42 3.99 -8.77 -3.51
CA GLU A 42 4.49 -9.72 -2.51
C GLU A 42 3.65 -9.69 -1.23
N ILE A 43 3.20 -8.51 -0.84
CA ILE A 43 2.31 -8.39 0.32
C ILE A 43 1.00 -9.13 0.06
N ARG A 44 0.43 -8.97 -1.14
CA ARG A 44 -0.81 -9.68 -1.49
C ARG A 44 -0.61 -11.18 -1.52
N GLU A 45 0.51 -11.63 -2.07
CA GLU A 45 0.82 -13.07 -2.13
C GLU A 45 1.01 -13.66 -0.74
N ALA A 46 1.46 -12.87 0.20
CA ALA A 46 1.63 -13.31 1.59
C ALA A 46 0.32 -13.27 2.38
N GLY A 47 -0.78 -12.84 1.76
CA GLY A 47 -2.08 -12.81 2.43
C GLY A 47 -2.48 -11.46 2.96
N GLY A 48 -1.66 -10.43 2.75
CA GLY A 48 -2.00 -9.09 3.17
C GLY A 48 -2.86 -8.34 2.15
N VAL A 49 -3.29 -7.16 2.52
CA VAL A 49 -4.01 -6.25 1.64
C VAL A 49 -3.04 -5.14 1.24
N ALA A 50 -2.94 -4.85 -0.04
CA ALA A 50 -2.08 -3.78 -0.53
C ALA A 50 -2.84 -2.97 -1.55
N MET A 51 -2.76 -1.65 -1.43
CA MET A 51 -3.53 -0.79 -2.30
C MET A 51 -2.78 0.49 -2.62
N VAL A 52 -3.07 1.05 -3.78
CA VAL A 52 -2.60 2.36 -4.20
C VAL A 52 -3.77 3.32 -4.06
N ILE A 53 -3.60 4.35 -3.24
CA ILE A 53 -4.67 5.29 -2.93
C ILE A 53 -4.33 6.66 -3.48
N ASN A 54 -5.29 7.30 -4.08
CA ASN A 54 -5.19 8.69 -4.48
C ASN A 54 -6.49 9.40 -4.10
N GLU A 55 -6.67 10.65 -4.55
CA GLU A 55 -7.83 11.44 -4.17
C GLU A 55 -9.14 10.88 -4.72
N THR A 56 -9.10 9.94 -5.67
CA THR A 56 -10.33 9.42 -6.27
C THR A 56 -10.84 8.14 -5.63
N ASN A 57 -10.01 7.47 -4.79
CA ASN A 57 -10.42 6.17 -4.23
C ASN A 57 -10.20 6.06 -2.73
N LEU A 58 -10.22 7.21 -2.02
CA LEU A 58 -10.07 7.21 -0.58
C LEU A 58 -11.12 6.35 0.14
N ALA A 59 -12.31 6.24 -0.44
CA ALA A 59 -13.36 5.44 0.17
C ALA A 59 -12.98 3.97 0.30
N THR A 60 -12.18 3.45 -0.63
CA THR A 60 -11.71 2.07 -0.55
C THR A 60 -10.89 1.84 0.71
N LEU A 61 -10.00 2.79 1.03
CA LEU A 61 -9.20 2.67 2.24
C LEU A 61 -10.10 2.71 3.47
N ALA A 62 -11.06 3.62 3.51
CA ALA A 62 -11.98 3.73 4.64
C ALA A 62 -12.73 2.42 4.86
N GLU A 63 -13.17 1.77 3.79
CA GLU A 63 -13.86 0.48 3.90
C GLU A 63 -12.99 -0.57 4.58
N TRP A 64 -11.71 -0.65 4.20
CA TRP A 64 -10.82 -1.64 4.81
C TRP A 64 -10.53 -1.33 6.27
N LEU A 65 -10.43 -0.05 6.63
CA LEU A 65 -10.14 0.33 8.00
C LEU A 65 -11.33 0.11 8.94
N THR A 66 -12.54 0.07 8.40
CA THR A 66 -13.76 -0.04 9.21
C THR A 66 -14.41 -1.42 9.16
N LYS A 67 -13.88 -2.32 8.35
CA LYS A 67 -14.39 -3.70 8.31
C LYS A 67 -14.05 -4.45 9.60
#